data_033872dcfb0c760712eca8ef3d06ae59
#
_entry.id   033872dcfb0c760712eca8ef3d06ae59
#
_cell.length_a   1.000
_cell.length_b   1.000
_cell.length_c   1.000
_cell.angle_alpha   90.00
_cell.angle_beta   90.00
_cell.angle_gamma   90.00
#
_symmetry.space_group_name_H-M   'P 1'
#
loop_
_entity.id
_entity.type
_entity.pdbx_description
1 polymer ?
#
loop_
_entity_poly.entity_id
_entity_poly.type
_entity_poly.pdbx_seq_one_letter_code
_entity_poly.pdbx_strand_id
1 'polypeptide(L)'
;MSTVQREHPEEYEIYKRLKVDSVIGVPFGPNPVGILAIRNPTRHTQYDSALNVFAYVIHRAMAQQKTIDSSRLALAPEEIKTDKDIIVNFFGSMSICTAKGVLTEREFNAPKCSRVVTYLLLNQKSTFHPLPIVSALWPEEEDKWETSASYVRNYIHKFKKAFDLVSPYPLIVHSGTGYGINPDLNIMTDLNQFDLLLEEAQHTTIIPHKVELMKKAISLYKGTVFENADGEMWIKPIATKYRLQYIGIVNELLATLDEAGEFTGLRQHAARAVELTPENIRAHYWLLHAMNHLGTLELARNHIAHAKEILTSDEYASLKKSVAQDSTMPFAVLFSDG
;
A
#
# COMPACT_ATOMS: atom_id res chain seq x y z
N MET A 1 20.81 11.75 48.45
CA MET A 1 19.42 11.65 47.91
C MET A 1 19.50 12.04 46.44
N SER A 2 19.02 11.19 45.55
CA SER A 2 19.00 11.51 44.11
C SER A 2 18.01 12.63 43.81
N THR A 3 18.26 13.42 42.80
CA THR A 3 17.35 14.50 42.35
C THR A 3 15.93 13.96 42.10
N VAL A 4 15.83 12.77 41.50
CA VAL A 4 14.56 12.08 41.20
C VAL A 4 13.76 11.77 42.47
N GLN A 5 14.40 11.38 43.57
CA GLN A 5 13.70 11.11 44.83
C GLN A 5 13.05 12.36 45.44
N ARG A 6 13.60 13.54 45.11
CA ARG A 6 13.13 14.81 45.63
C ARG A 6 12.05 15.45 44.77
N GLU A 7 12.21 15.32 43.44
CA GLU A 7 11.36 16.00 42.45
C GLU A 7 10.20 15.09 41.96
N HIS A 8 10.43 13.75 41.93
CA HIS A 8 9.46 12.77 41.40
C HIS A 8 9.39 11.52 42.29
N PRO A 9 8.79 11.61 43.47
CA PRO A 9 8.78 10.53 44.45
C PRO A 9 8.05 9.26 44.00
N GLU A 10 7.03 9.39 43.13
CA GLU A 10 6.27 8.24 42.60
C GLU A 10 7.13 7.44 41.59
N GLU A 11 7.90 8.13 40.74
CA GLU A 11 8.82 7.49 39.83
C GLU A 11 9.98 6.82 40.54
N TYR A 12 10.45 7.42 41.64
CA TYR A 12 11.50 6.84 42.48
C TYR A 12 11.10 5.48 43.06
N GLU A 13 9.88 5.31 43.53
CA GLU A 13 9.39 4.01 44.04
C GLU A 13 9.31 2.94 42.92
N ILE A 14 8.96 3.36 41.69
CA ILE A 14 8.97 2.47 40.52
C ILE A 14 10.41 2.03 40.21
N TYR A 15 11.36 2.96 40.16
CA TYR A 15 12.76 2.67 39.89
C TYR A 15 13.37 1.76 40.97
N LYS A 16 13.06 2.00 42.23
CA LYS A 16 13.50 1.15 43.35
C LYS A 16 12.95 -0.28 43.25
N ARG A 17 11.67 -0.44 42.92
CA ARG A 17 11.03 -1.74 42.73
C ARG A 17 11.66 -2.51 41.55
N LEU A 18 12.04 -1.78 40.48
CA LEU A 18 12.68 -2.34 39.30
C LEU A 18 14.21 -2.52 39.43
N LYS A 19 14.80 -2.18 40.59
CA LYS A 19 16.23 -2.22 40.87
C LYS A 19 17.04 -1.39 39.83
N VAL A 20 16.60 -0.16 39.61
CA VAL A 20 17.25 0.78 38.70
C VAL A 20 18.05 1.79 39.53
N ASP A 21 19.38 1.73 39.42
CA ASP A 21 20.30 2.65 40.11
C ASP A 21 20.60 3.88 39.26
N SER A 22 20.64 3.71 37.97
CA SER A 22 20.88 4.77 36.99
C SER A 22 20.25 4.46 35.65
N VAL A 23 19.89 5.51 34.92
CA VAL A 23 19.27 5.43 33.60
C VAL A 23 19.88 6.53 32.70
N ILE A 24 20.22 6.13 31.47
CA ILE A 24 20.50 7.09 30.37
C ILE A 24 19.43 6.87 29.33
N GLY A 25 18.68 7.91 28.98
CA GLY A 25 17.59 7.83 28.01
C GLY A 25 17.59 8.99 27.03
N VAL A 26 17.22 8.70 25.78
CA VAL A 26 17.01 9.69 24.74
C VAL A 26 15.55 9.63 24.24
N PRO A 27 14.87 10.75 24.12
CA PRO A 27 13.55 10.78 23.53
C PRO A 27 13.62 10.50 22.03
N PHE A 28 12.59 9.90 21.45
CA PHE A 28 12.49 9.71 20.00
C PHE A 28 11.14 10.19 19.46
N GLY A 29 11.19 10.76 18.24
CA GLY A 29 10.05 11.35 17.55
C GLY A 29 9.95 12.88 17.72
N PRO A 30 9.23 13.58 16.82
CA PRO A 30 9.11 15.05 16.80
C PRO A 30 8.35 15.62 18.02
N ASN A 31 7.34 14.90 18.52
CA ASN A 31 6.79 15.02 19.87
C ASN A 31 7.14 13.69 20.53
N PRO A 32 7.92 13.66 21.62
CA PRO A 32 8.46 12.41 22.13
C PRO A 32 7.39 11.32 22.23
N VAL A 33 7.44 10.36 21.31
CA VAL A 33 6.51 9.21 21.26
C VAL A 33 6.93 8.19 22.29
N GLY A 34 8.22 8.25 22.70
CA GLY A 34 8.78 7.34 23.71
C GLY A 34 10.20 7.76 24.08
N ILE A 35 10.76 7.01 25.01
CA ILE A 35 12.15 7.16 25.48
C ILE A 35 12.86 5.82 25.29
N LEU A 36 13.98 5.83 24.58
CA LEU A 36 14.89 4.69 24.53
C LEU A 36 15.91 4.86 25.65
N ALA A 37 15.99 3.89 26.56
CA ALA A 37 16.81 4.02 27.73
C ALA A 37 17.66 2.77 28.01
N ILE A 38 18.84 2.98 28.57
CA ILE A 38 19.70 1.93 29.12
C ILE A 38 19.64 2.01 30.64
N ARG A 39 19.31 0.91 31.27
CA ARG A 39 19.28 0.76 32.73
C ARG A 39 20.63 0.32 33.26
N ASN A 40 21.10 0.93 34.34
CA ASN A 40 22.34 0.59 35.05
C ASN A 40 23.55 0.47 34.09
N PRO A 41 23.86 1.49 33.27
CA PRO A 41 24.98 1.42 32.34
C PRO A 41 26.30 1.28 33.11
N THR A 42 27.18 0.41 32.64
CA THR A 42 28.50 0.18 33.25
C THR A 42 29.53 1.28 32.92
N ARG A 43 29.26 2.10 31.91
CA ARG A 43 30.10 3.26 31.49
C ARG A 43 29.18 4.42 31.09
N HIS A 44 29.36 5.58 31.72
CA HIS A 44 28.42 6.70 31.57
C HIS A 44 28.67 7.65 30.39
N THR A 45 29.77 7.55 29.66
CA THR A 45 30.22 8.62 28.74
C THR A 45 30.20 8.30 27.25
N GLN A 46 29.72 7.12 26.81
CA GLN A 46 29.82 6.70 25.41
C GLN A 46 28.48 6.26 24.75
N TYR A 47 27.36 6.35 25.45
CA TYR A 47 26.11 5.75 24.94
C TYR A 47 25.17 6.73 24.27
N ASP A 48 25.32 8.06 24.45
CA ASP A 48 24.40 9.06 23.93
C ASP A 48 24.29 9.03 22.40
N SER A 49 25.42 8.94 21.71
CA SER A 49 25.43 8.88 20.24
C SER A 49 24.82 7.57 19.72
N ALA A 50 25.14 6.44 20.36
CA ALA A 50 24.58 5.16 19.99
C ALA A 50 23.06 5.11 20.26
N LEU A 51 22.62 5.59 21.44
CA LEU A 51 21.19 5.65 21.77
C LEU A 51 20.44 6.56 20.80
N ASN A 52 21.01 7.70 20.41
CA ASN A 52 20.39 8.58 19.40
C ASN A 52 20.25 7.89 18.04
N VAL A 53 21.27 7.14 17.60
CA VAL A 53 21.19 6.37 16.35
C VAL A 53 20.11 5.29 16.46
N PHE A 54 20.07 4.53 17.55
CA PHE A 54 19.03 3.51 17.77
C PHE A 54 17.63 4.13 17.89
N ALA A 55 17.49 5.25 18.61
CA ALA A 55 16.23 5.99 18.72
C ALA A 55 15.73 6.45 17.34
N TYR A 56 16.64 6.95 16.49
CA TYR A 56 16.33 7.32 15.11
C TYR A 56 15.90 6.11 14.26
N VAL A 57 16.64 5.00 14.34
CA VAL A 57 16.30 3.77 13.60
C VAL A 57 14.96 3.20 14.05
N ILE A 58 14.70 3.15 15.36
CA ILE A 58 13.42 2.68 15.93
C ILE A 58 12.28 3.61 15.48
N HIS A 59 12.46 4.93 15.58
CA HIS A 59 11.45 5.89 15.13
C HIS A 59 11.15 5.73 13.65
N ARG A 60 12.18 5.56 12.82
CA ARG A 60 12.04 5.33 11.39
C ARG A 60 11.32 4.01 11.09
N ALA A 61 11.68 2.92 11.79
CA ALA A 61 11.02 1.63 11.66
C ALA A 61 9.55 1.68 12.09
N MET A 62 9.23 2.37 13.19
CA MET A 62 7.86 2.58 13.65
C MET A 62 7.06 3.48 12.68
N ALA A 63 7.68 4.50 12.11
CA ALA A 63 7.07 5.34 11.09
C ALA A 63 6.82 4.55 9.80
N GLN A 64 7.77 3.71 9.38
CA GLN A 64 7.58 2.77 8.26
C GLN A 64 6.49 1.74 8.57
N GLN A 65 6.46 1.17 9.78
CA GLN A 65 5.41 0.24 10.18
C GLN A 65 4.03 0.91 10.22
N LYS A 66 3.92 2.12 10.76
CA LYS A 66 2.68 2.92 10.67
C LYS A 66 2.29 3.24 9.23
N THR A 67 3.26 3.53 8.37
CA THR A 67 3.01 3.75 6.94
C THR A 67 2.60 2.45 6.25
N ILE A 68 3.19 1.31 6.62
CA ILE A 68 2.80 -0.02 6.13
C ILE A 68 1.41 -0.40 6.65
N ASP A 69 1.10 -0.16 7.91
CA ASP A 69 -0.20 -0.49 8.51
C ASP A 69 -1.32 0.46 8.00
N SER A 70 -1.05 1.75 7.87
CA SER A 70 -1.96 2.70 7.22
C SER A 70 -2.01 2.53 5.70
N SER A 71 -0.95 2.00 5.08
CA SER A 71 -0.92 1.64 3.67
C SER A 71 -1.65 0.34 3.35
N ARG A 72 -1.89 -0.53 4.34
CA ARG A 72 -2.69 -1.76 4.17
C ARG A 72 -4.19 -1.52 4.21
N LEU A 73 -4.63 -0.41 4.79
CA LEU A 73 -6.03 0.02 4.85
C LEU A 73 -6.20 1.19 3.88
N ALA A 74 -6.54 0.89 2.62
CA ALA A 74 -6.73 1.91 1.59
C ALA A 74 -7.94 2.81 1.86
N LEU A 75 -9.00 2.25 2.47
CA LEU A 75 -10.14 2.97 3.03
C LEU A 75 -10.04 2.89 4.55
N ALA A 76 -10.20 4.01 5.23
CA ALA A 76 -10.07 4.05 6.68
C ALA A 76 -11.22 3.30 7.36
N PRO A 77 -10.97 2.53 8.45
CA PRO A 77 -12.01 1.92 9.25
C PRO A 77 -13.04 2.93 9.80
N GLU A 78 -12.70 4.21 9.83
CA GLU A 78 -13.58 5.31 10.25
C GLU A 78 -14.81 5.48 9.34
N GLU A 79 -14.78 4.93 8.12
CA GLU A 79 -15.93 4.92 7.21
C GLU A 79 -16.94 3.80 7.54
N ILE A 80 -16.56 2.82 8.38
CA ILE A 80 -17.44 1.75 8.83
C ILE A 80 -18.28 2.27 10.01
N LYS A 81 -19.56 2.57 9.75
CA LYS A 81 -20.48 3.13 10.75
C LYS A 81 -21.44 2.09 11.33
N THR A 82 -21.70 1.05 10.59
CA THR A 82 -22.66 0.00 10.95
C THR A 82 -22.09 -1.40 10.68
N ASP A 83 -22.69 -2.43 11.28
CA ASP A 83 -22.35 -3.84 11.02
C ASP A 83 -22.65 -4.27 9.57
N LYS A 84 -23.34 -3.45 8.78
CA LYS A 84 -23.63 -3.70 7.35
C LYS A 84 -22.62 -3.06 6.41
N ASP A 85 -21.76 -2.18 6.90
CA ASP A 85 -20.75 -1.52 6.10
C ASP A 85 -19.54 -2.44 5.97
N ILE A 86 -19.17 -2.74 4.75
CA ILE A 86 -18.03 -3.60 4.41
C ILE A 86 -17.10 -2.83 3.48
N ILE A 87 -15.83 -2.78 3.83
CA ILE A 87 -14.79 -2.22 2.97
C ILE A 87 -13.96 -3.36 2.40
N VAL A 88 -13.81 -3.40 1.07
CA VAL A 88 -12.99 -4.38 0.37
C VAL A 88 -11.84 -3.68 -0.34
N ASN A 89 -10.63 -4.03 0.01
CA ASN A 89 -9.44 -3.56 -0.66
C ASN A 89 -8.95 -4.63 -1.64
N PHE A 90 -8.75 -4.25 -2.90
CA PHE A 90 -8.28 -5.12 -3.97
C PHE A 90 -6.89 -4.72 -4.46
N PHE A 91 -6.46 -3.47 -4.27
CA PHE A 91 -5.12 -3.04 -4.66
C PHE A 91 -4.04 -3.68 -3.78
N GLY A 92 -3.21 -4.53 -4.39
CA GLY A 92 -2.24 -5.38 -3.71
C GLY A 92 -2.90 -6.64 -3.15
N SER A 93 -2.60 -6.98 -1.91
CA SER A 93 -3.21 -8.12 -1.22
C SER A 93 -4.64 -7.80 -0.79
N MET A 94 -5.59 -8.71 -1.09
CA MET A 94 -7.00 -8.52 -0.75
C MET A 94 -7.23 -8.51 0.75
N SER A 95 -8.09 -7.57 1.19
CA SER A 95 -8.60 -7.54 2.56
C SER A 95 -10.07 -7.12 2.61
N ILE A 96 -10.80 -7.60 3.62
CA ILE A 96 -12.18 -7.28 3.89
C ILE A 96 -12.27 -6.72 5.30
N CYS A 97 -12.63 -5.46 5.44
CA CYS A 97 -12.77 -4.77 6.71
C CYS A 97 -14.24 -4.68 7.10
N THR A 98 -14.55 -4.96 8.37
CA THR A 98 -15.88 -4.89 8.97
C THR A 98 -15.81 -4.12 10.28
N ALA A 99 -16.94 -3.80 10.88
CA ALA A 99 -16.99 -3.16 12.20
C ALA A 99 -16.32 -3.98 13.33
N LYS A 100 -16.17 -5.30 13.15
CA LYS A 100 -15.62 -6.21 14.17
C LYS A 100 -14.19 -6.66 13.90
N GLY A 101 -13.65 -6.40 12.71
CA GLY A 101 -12.28 -6.80 12.38
C GLY A 101 -11.99 -6.83 10.89
N VAL A 102 -10.79 -7.29 10.58
CA VAL A 102 -10.27 -7.38 9.21
C VAL A 102 -9.97 -8.84 8.89
N LEU A 103 -10.42 -9.28 7.72
CA LEU A 103 -10.07 -10.56 7.12
C LEU A 103 -9.10 -10.33 5.97
N THR A 104 -7.99 -11.04 5.97
CA THR A 104 -7.05 -11.10 4.85
C THR A 104 -7.11 -12.49 4.21
N GLU A 105 -6.43 -12.65 3.09
CA GLU A 105 -6.39 -13.95 2.39
C GLU A 105 -5.79 -15.08 3.24
N ARG A 106 -5.00 -14.76 4.27
CA ARG A 106 -4.39 -15.75 5.18
C ARG A 106 -5.44 -16.49 6.02
N GLU A 107 -6.51 -15.80 6.43
CA GLU A 107 -7.58 -16.39 7.23
C GLU A 107 -8.48 -17.33 6.41
N PHE A 108 -8.43 -17.26 5.06
CA PHE A 108 -9.21 -18.16 4.21
C PHE A 108 -8.63 -19.57 4.11
N ASN A 109 -7.38 -19.76 4.55
CA ASN A 109 -6.67 -21.06 4.57
C ASN A 109 -6.69 -21.87 3.26
N ALA A 110 -6.98 -21.22 2.12
CA ALA A 110 -7.01 -21.87 0.81
C ALA A 110 -6.88 -20.81 -0.31
N PRO A 111 -5.82 -20.83 -1.12
CA PRO A 111 -5.64 -19.89 -2.23
C PRO A 111 -6.80 -19.86 -3.23
N LYS A 112 -7.41 -21.01 -3.52
CA LYS A 112 -8.59 -21.09 -4.39
C LYS A 112 -9.84 -20.45 -3.74
N CYS A 113 -9.91 -20.34 -2.42
CA CYS A 113 -11.02 -19.69 -1.72
C CYS A 113 -11.02 -18.18 -1.97
N SER A 114 -9.88 -17.52 -1.87
CA SER A 114 -9.77 -16.07 -2.12
C SER A 114 -10.15 -15.73 -3.57
N ARG A 115 -9.81 -16.58 -4.56
CA ARG A 115 -10.22 -16.40 -5.96
C ARG A 115 -11.73 -16.41 -6.16
N VAL A 116 -12.43 -17.37 -5.54
CA VAL A 116 -13.90 -17.46 -5.60
C VAL A 116 -14.55 -16.24 -4.97
N VAL A 117 -14.06 -15.82 -3.79
CA VAL A 117 -14.59 -14.63 -3.08
C VAL A 117 -14.35 -13.37 -3.88
N THR A 118 -13.13 -13.17 -4.40
CA THR A 118 -12.77 -12.01 -5.23
C THR A 118 -13.60 -11.97 -6.50
N TYR A 119 -13.80 -13.11 -7.18
CA TYR A 119 -14.62 -13.18 -8.38
C TYR A 119 -16.07 -12.72 -8.10
N LEU A 120 -16.68 -13.19 -7.01
CA LEU A 120 -18.02 -12.78 -6.61
C LEU A 120 -18.08 -11.29 -6.23
N LEU A 121 -17.07 -10.79 -5.51
CA LEU A 121 -16.99 -9.39 -5.11
C LEU A 121 -16.78 -8.43 -6.30
N LEU A 122 -16.03 -8.83 -7.32
CA LEU A 122 -15.89 -8.04 -8.54
C LEU A 122 -17.16 -8.05 -9.40
N ASN A 123 -18.05 -9.03 -9.19
CA ASN A 123 -19.30 -9.21 -9.92
C ASN A 123 -20.52 -9.10 -8.98
N GLN A 124 -20.55 -8.13 -8.07
CA GLN A 124 -21.52 -7.99 -6.97
C GLN A 124 -23.00 -8.00 -7.40
N LYS A 125 -23.28 -7.55 -8.63
CA LYS A 125 -24.66 -7.43 -9.14
C LYS A 125 -25.21 -8.74 -9.73
N SER A 126 -24.41 -9.80 -9.74
CA SER A 126 -24.73 -11.06 -10.40
C SER A 126 -24.70 -12.24 -9.43
N THR A 127 -25.49 -13.24 -9.73
CA THR A 127 -25.44 -14.56 -9.05
C THR A 127 -24.92 -15.61 -10.03
N PHE A 128 -24.09 -16.50 -9.54
CA PHE A 128 -23.42 -17.50 -10.37
C PHE A 128 -23.64 -18.91 -9.82
N HIS A 129 -24.04 -19.81 -10.71
CA HIS A 129 -23.93 -21.23 -10.42
C HIS A 129 -22.45 -21.63 -10.29
N PRO A 130 -22.09 -22.65 -9.49
CA PRO A 130 -20.70 -23.07 -9.32
C PRO A 130 -19.93 -23.35 -10.62
N LEU A 131 -20.56 -23.92 -11.65
CA LEU A 131 -19.90 -24.24 -12.93
C LEU A 131 -19.36 -23.01 -13.66
N PRO A 132 -20.11 -21.93 -13.90
CA PRO A 132 -19.58 -20.69 -14.45
C PRO A 132 -18.40 -20.11 -13.65
N ILE A 133 -18.39 -20.23 -12.32
CA ILE A 133 -17.27 -19.79 -11.49
C ILE A 133 -16.02 -20.62 -11.81
N VAL A 134 -16.16 -21.94 -11.90
CA VAL A 134 -15.04 -22.84 -12.23
C VAL A 134 -14.51 -22.55 -13.63
N SER A 135 -15.37 -22.42 -14.62
CA SER A 135 -14.93 -22.17 -16.01
C SER A 135 -14.23 -20.83 -16.18
N ALA A 136 -14.62 -19.84 -15.37
CA ALA A 136 -13.96 -18.53 -15.38
C ALA A 136 -12.59 -18.55 -14.67
N LEU A 137 -12.51 -19.23 -13.52
CA LEU A 137 -11.31 -19.22 -12.67
C LEU A 137 -10.28 -20.27 -13.09
N TRP A 138 -10.72 -21.42 -13.60
CA TRP A 138 -9.86 -22.57 -13.93
C TRP A 138 -10.28 -23.20 -15.26
N PRO A 139 -10.17 -22.49 -16.38
CA PRO A 139 -10.56 -22.99 -17.70
C PRO A 139 -9.78 -24.26 -18.10
N GLU A 140 -8.56 -24.44 -17.59
CA GLU A 140 -7.73 -25.60 -17.83
C GLU A 140 -8.22 -26.90 -17.13
N GLU A 141 -9.15 -26.79 -16.18
CA GLU A 141 -9.74 -27.95 -15.47
C GLU A 141 -11.05 -28.44 -16.13
N GLU A 142 -11.23 -28.25 -17.44
CA GLU A 142 -12.49 -28.58 -18.16
C GLU A 142 -12.99 -29.97 -17.90
N ASP A 143 -12.12 -30.99 -17.95
CA ASP A 143 -12.45 -32.38 -17.69
C ASP A 143 -12.95 -32.69 -16.27
N LYS A 144 -12.77 -31.73 -15.34
CA LYS A 144 -13.05 -31.84 -13.91
C LYS A 144 -14.08 -30.84 -13.39
N TRP A 145 -14.73 -30.07 -14.24
CA TRP A 145 -15.61 -28.97 -13.81
C TRP A 145 -16.73 -29.41 -12.87
N GLU A 146 -17.33 -30.59 -13.07
CA GLU A 146 -18.38 -31.10 -12.17
C GLU A 146 -17.83 -31.33 -10.75
N THR A 147 -16.65 -31.93 -10.64
CA THR A 147 -15.98 -32.15 -9.36
C THR A 147 -15.54 -30.83 -8.78
N SER A 148 -14.96 -29.94 -9.58
CA SER A 148 -14.51 -28.62 -9.18
C SER A 148 -15.67 -27.71 -8.74
N ALA A 149 -16.86 -27.86 -9.33
CA ALA A 149 -18.08 -27.19 -8.88
C ALA A 149 -18.47 -27.55 -7.44
N SER A 150 -18.23 -28.79 -7.02
CA SER A 150 -18.44 -29.19 -5.61
C SER A 150 -17.44 -28.52 -4.68
N TYR A 151 -16.21 -28.29 -5.13
CA TYR A 151 -15.19 -27.56 -4.35
C TYR A 151 -15.52 -26.08 -4.17
N VAL A 152 -16.18 -25.42 -5.14
CA VAL A 152 -16.64 -24.02 -4.97
C VAL A 152 -17.55 -23.89 -3.75
N ARG A 153 -18.49 -24.83 -3.55
CA ARG A 153 -19.36 -24.86 -2.36
C ARG A 153 -18.54 -24.97 -1.08
N ASN A 154 -17.51 -25.83 -1.07
CA ASN A 154 -16.63 -26.00 0.07
C ASN A 154 -15.80 -24.73 0.35
N TYR A 155 -15.32 -24.03 -0.70
CA TYR A 155 -14.60 -22.75 -0.53
C TYR A 155 -15.49 -21.66 0.05
N ILE A 156 -16.74 -21.54 -0.46
CA ILE A 156 -17.74 -20.62 0.08
C ILE A 156 -18.05 -20.93 1.54
N HIS A 157 -18.19 -22.21 1.88
CA HIS A 157 -18.43 -22.63 3.27
C HIS A 157 -17.24 -22.31 4.19
N LYS A 158 -16.01 -22.55 3.74
CA LYS A 158 -14.80 -22.16 4.50
C LYS A 158 -14.73 -20.67 4.70
N PHE A 159 -14.95 -19.88 3.65
CA PHE A 159 -14.99 -18.44 3.74
C PHE A 159 -16.06 -17.96 4.72
N LYS A 160 -17.28 -18.51 4.63
CA LYS A 160 -18.37 -18.17 5.54
C LYS A 160 -17.97 -18.35 7.00
N LYS A 161 -17.34 -19.46 7.35
CA LYS A 161 -16.86 -19.72 8.73
C LYS A 161 -15.86 -18.68 9.20
N ALA A 162 -14.95 -18.23 8.33
CA ALA A 162 -14.00 -17.18 8.68
C ALA A 162 -14.70 -15.81 8.80
N PHE A 163 -15.63 -15.52 7.89
CA PHE A 163 -16.35 -14.24 7.85
C PHE A 163 -17.34 -14.09 9.02
N ASP A 164 -17.97 -15.17 9.47
CA ASP A 164 -18.89 -15.17 10.62
C ASP A 164 -18.19 -14.74 11.94
N LEU A 165 -16.84 -14.78 12.00
CA LEU A 165 -16.07 -14.27 13.14
C LEU A 165 -16.01 -12.74 13.19
N VAL A 166 -16.13 -12.07 12.04
CA VAL A 166 -15.96 -10.62 11.91
C VAL A 166 -17.23 -9.90 11.45
N SER A 167 -18.30 -10.61 11.11
CA SER A 167 -19.57 -10.00 10.70
C SER A 167 -20.76 -10.85 11.17
N PRO A 168 -21.86 -10.20 11.64
CA PRO A 168 -23.11 -10.91 11.99
C PRO A 168 -23.97 -11.22 10.73
N TYR A 169 -23.62 -10.66 9.58
CA TYR A 169 -24.35 -10.86 8.33
C TYR A 169 -23.48 -11.61 7.33
N PRO A 170 -24.01 -12.59 6.58
CA PRO A 170 -23.25 -13.30 5.58
C PRO A 170 -22.88 -12.37 4.41
N LEU A 171 -21.63 -12.43 3.94
CA LEU A 171 -21.20 -11.70 2.73
C LEU A 171 -21.74 -12.36 1.46
N ILE A 172 -21.70 -13.69 1.41
CA ILE A 172 -22.14 -14.47 0.26
C ILE A 172 -23.44 -15.17 0.62
N VAL A 173 -24.45 -14.97 -0.21
CA VAL A 173 -25.78 -15.58 -0.08
C VAL A 173 -26.07 -16.53 -1.24
N HIS A 174 -26.88 -17.54 -0.98
CA HIS A 174 -27.43 -18.42 -2.01
C HIS A 174 -28.78 -17.88 -2.47
N SER A 175 -28.93 -17.62 -3.76
CA SER A 175 -30.17 -17.14 -4.36
C SER A 175 -30.50 -18.00 -5.58
N GLY A 176 -31.66 -18.64 -5.55
CA GLY A 176 -32.04 -19.61 -6.60
C GLY A 176 -31.05 -20.76 -6.68
N THR A 177 -30.36 -20.92 -7.82
CA THR A 177 -29.38 -21.97 -8.04
C THR A 177 -27.94 -21.51 -7.88
N GLY A 178 -27.71 -20.24 -7.53
CA GLY A 178 -26.40 -19.63 -7.55
C GLY A 178 -25.99 -18.93 -6.26
N TYR A 179 -24.74 -18.49 -6.24
CA TYR A 179 -24.14 -17.70 -5.18
C TYR A 179 -23.90 -16.27 -5.66
N GLY A 180 -24.17 -15.31 -4.80
CA GLY A 180 -23.95 -13.89 -5.05
C GLY A 180 -23.59 -13.15 -3.77
N ILE A 181 -23.24 -11.90 -3.91
CA ILE A 181 -22.99 -11.01 -2.77
C ILE A 181 -24.32 -10.60 -2.16
N ASN A 182 -24.36 -10.52 -0.82
CA ASN A 182 -25.54 -10.12 -0.07
C ASN A 182 -25.92 -8.66 -0.41
N PRO A 183 -27.10 -8.42 -1.01
CA PRO A 183 -27.52 -7.07 -1.42
C PRO A 183 -27.88 -6.15 -0.24
N ASP A 184 -28.06 -6.70 0.97
CA ASP A 184 -28.37 -5.92 2.17
C ASP A 184 -27.14 -5.27 2.81
N LEU A 185 -25.94 -5.58 2.32
CA LEU A 185 -24.69 -5.01 2.76
C LEU A 185 -24.31 -3.79 1.92
N ASN A 186 -23.74 -2.78 2.60
CA ASN A 186 -23.16 -1.62 1.95
C ASN A 186 -21.67 -1.88 1.70
N ILE A 187 -21.33 -2.28 0.48
CA ILE A 187 -19.95 -2.65 0.12
C ILE A 187 -19.28 -1.50 -0.60
N MET A 188 -18.25 -0.96 0.03
CA MET A 188 -17.32 0.01 -0.55
C MET A 188 -16.05 -0.71 -0.99
N THR A 189 -15.52 -0.36 -2.16
CA THR A 189 -14.26 -0.92 -2.64
C THR A 189 -13.27 0.19 -2.97
N ASP A 190 -11.97 -0.08 -2.78
CA ASP A 190 -10.90 0.81 -3.20
C ASP A 190 -10.91 1.06 -4.71
N LEU A 191 -11.36 0.08 -5.51
CA LEU A 191 -11.53 0.23 -6.96
C LEU A 191 -12.60 1.28 -7.29
N ASN A 192 -13.78 1.18 -6.66
CA ASN A 192 -14.86 2.15 -6.86
C ASN A 192 -14.45 3.55 -6.39
N GLN A 193 -13.79 3.63 -5.24
CA GLN A 193 -13.30 4.91 -4.72
C GLN A 193 -12.24 5.52 -5.64
N PHE A 194 -11.36 4.70 -6.19
CA PHE A 194 -10.36 5.13 -7.17
C PHE A 194 -11.04 5.70 -8.43
N ASP A 195 -12.02 4.98 -9.00
CA ASP A 195 -12.77 5.43 -10.18
C ASP A 195 -13.49 6.76 -9.91
N LEU A 196 -14.16 6.93 -8.74
CA LEU A 196 -14.84 8.17 -8.35
C LEU A 196 -13.85 9.35 -8.21
N LEU A 197 -12.71 9.14 -7.57
CA LEU A 197 -11.69 10.19 -7.44
C LEU A 197 -11.10 10.60 -8.78
N LEU A 198 -10.92 9.66 -9.71
CA LEU A 198 -10.48 9.95 -11.07
C LEU A 198 -11.52 10.80 -11.81
N GLU A 199 -12.77 10.39 -11.76
CA GLU A 199 -13.86 11.10 -12.42
C GLU A 199 -13.97 12.53 -11.90
N GLU A 200 -13.94 12.72 -10.58
CA GLU A 200 -13.97 14.06 -9.97
C GLU A 200 -12.73 14.89 -10.35
N ALA A 201 -11.53 14.30 -10.38
CA ALA A 201 -10.31 14.96 -10.80
C ALA A 201 -10.35 15.42 -12.28
N GLN A 202 -11.03 14.66 -13.16
CA GLN A 202 -11.20 15.03 -14.57
C GLN A 202 -12.20 16.17 -14.78
N HIS A 203 -13.20 16.29 -13.92
CA HIS A 203 -14.24 17.30 -14.05
C HIS A 203 -13.92 18.63 -13.33
N THR A 204 -13.02 18.63 -12.36
CA THR A 204 -12.66 19.86 -11.65
C THR A 204 -11.68 20.73 -12.44
N THR A 205 -11.95 22.04 -12.48
CA THR A 205 -11.08 23.05 -13.09
C THR A 205 -10.15 23.72 -12.07
N ILE A 206 -10.35 23.43 -10.78
CA ILE A 206 -9.57 24.02 -9.68
C ILE A 206 -8.31 23.21 -9.45
N ILE A 207 -7.17 23.70 -9.90
CA ILE A 207 -5.90 22.96 -9.87
C ILE A 207 -5.52 22.43 -8.47
N PRO A 208 -5.56 23.20 -7.37
CA PRO A 208 -5.26 22.68 -6.05
C PRO A 208 -6.17 21.51 -5.64
N HIS A 209 -7.48 21.60 -5.95
CA HIS A 209 -8.42 20.52 -5.68
C HIS A 209 -8.14 19.28 -6.53
N LYS A 210 -7.83 19.48 -7.81
CA LYS A 210 -7.42 18.40 -8.71
C LYS A 210 -6.19 17.64 -8.19
N VAL A 211 -5.17 18.37 -7.72
CA VAL A 211 -3.97 17.78 -7.12
C VAL A 211 -4.31 16.96 -5.88
N GLU A 212 -5.18 17.45 -5.02
CA GLU A 212 -5.66 16.71 -3.84
C GLU A 212 -6.37 15.40 -4.21
N LEU A 213 -7.27 15.44 -5.20
CA LEU A 213 -7.99 14.26 -5.69
C LEU A 213 -7.02 13.25 -6.32
N MET A 214 -6.07 13.71 -7.13
CA MET A 214 -5.02 12.85 -7.70
C MET A 214 -4.17 12.19 -6.62
N LYS A 215 -3.73 12.94 -5.60
CA LYS A 215 -2.97 12.41 -4.46
C LYS A 215 -3.77 11.33 -3.71
N LYS A 216 -5.07 11.57 -3.47
CA LYS A 216 -5.97 10.60 -2.84
C LYS A 216 -6.10 9.33 -3.69
N ALA A 217 -6.37 9.45 -4.98
CA ALA A 217 -6.49 8.30 -5.88
C ALA A 217 -5.19 7.48 -5.92
N ILE A 218 -4.03 8.13 -6.10
CA ILE A 218 -2.71 7.47 -6.10
C ILE A 218 -2.45 6.75 -4.78
N SER A 219 -2.91 7.31 -3.64
CA SER A 219 -2.73 6.70 -2.33
C SER A 219 -3.50 5.39 -2.16
N LEU A 220 -4.60 5.18 -2.89
CA LEU A 220 -5.36 3.93 -2.89
C LEU A 220 -4.61 2.80 -3.60
N TYR A 221 -3.86 3.11 -4.66
CA TYR A 221 -3.14 2.10 -5.44
C TYR A 221 -1.92 1.58 -4.67
N LYS A 222 -1.97 0.33 -4.23
CA LYS A 222 -0.92 -0.33 -3.44
C LYS A 222 -0.13 -1.37 -4.23
N GLY A 223 -0.55 -1.65 -5.44
CA GLY A 223 -0.03 -2.68 -6.34
C GLY A 223 -1.11 -3.15 -7.29
N THR A 224 -0.81 -4.20 -8.05
CA THR A 224 -1.79 -4.80 -8.97
C THR A 224 -3.05 -5.26 -8.24
N VAL A 225 -4.19 -5.26 -8.95
CA VAL A 225 -5.46 -5.72 -8.36
C VAL A 225 -5.38 -7.21 -8.07
N PHE A 226 -5.59 -7.59 -6.82
CA PHE A 226 -5.53 -8.95 -6.33
C PHE A 226 -4.21 -9.64 -6.70
N GLU A 227 -3.13 -9.18 -6.12
CA GLU A 227 -1.74 -9.56 -6.41
C GLU A 227 -1.50 -11.07 -6.44
N ASN A 228 -2.18 -11.85 -5.59
CA ASN A 228 -2.04 -13.30 -5.53
C ASN A 228 -2.59 -14.06 -6.75
N ALA A 229 -3.31 -13.38 -7.65
CA ALA A 229 -3.76 -13.92 -8.93
C ALA A 229 -3.20 -13.13 -10.14
N ASP A 230 -2.13 -12.37 -9.93
CA ASP A 230 -1.50 -11.63 -11.02
C ASP A 230 -1.08 -12.57 -12.15
N GLY A 231 -1.44 -12.19 -13.38
CA GLY A 231 -1.24 -13.01 -14.59
C GLY A 231 -2.35 -14.01 -14.89
N GLU A 232 -3.29 -14.30 -13.97
CA GLU A 232 -4.45 -15.15 -14.29
C GLU A 232 -5.41 -14.43 -15.26
N MET A 233 -5.94 -15.18 -16.23
CA MET A 233 -6.71 -14.60 -17.34
C MET A 233 -7.98 -13.87 -16.92
N TRP A 234 -8.64 -14.33 -15.86
CA TRP A 234 -9.90 -13.76 -15.39
C TRP A 234 -9.75 -12.38 -14.71
N ILE A 235 -8.60 -12.10 -14.08
CA ILE A 235 -8.33 -10.84 -13.39
C ILE A 235 -7.51 -9.86 -14.24
N LYS A 236 -6.75 -10.37 -15.20
CA LYS A 236 -5.83 -9.60 -16.03
C LYS A 236 -6.44 -8.35 -16.69
N PRO A 237 -7.65 -8.38 -17.28
CA PRO A 237 -8.23 -7.16 -17.86
C PRO A 237 -8.47 -6.07 -16.82
N ILE A 238 -8.93 -6.44 -15.61
CA ILE A 238 -9.19 -5.52 -14.51
C ILE A 238 -7.88 -4.95 -13.99
N ALA A 239 -6.91 -5.81 -13.72
CA ALA A 239 -5.57 -5.40 -13.26
C ALA A 239 -4.91 -4.45 -14.25
N THR A 240 -4.97 -4.75 -15.54
CA THR A 240 -4.42 -3.90 -16.61
C THR A 240 -5.13 -2.54 -16.67
N LYS A 241 -6.48 -2.51 -16.59
CA LYS A 241 -7.24 -1.25 -16.55
C LYS A 241 -6.72 -0.33 -15.46
N TYR A 242 -6.70 -0.81 -14.22
CA TYR A 242 -6.30 0.01 -13.08
C TYR A 242 -4.82 0.39 -13.07
N ARG A 243 -3.95 -0.48 -13.57
CA ARG A 243 -2.52 -0.16 -13.77
C ARG A 243 -2.33 0.99 -14.75
N LEU A 244 -3.00 0.96 -15.90
CA LEU A 244 -2.93 2.03 -16.89
C LEU A 244 -3.52 3.34 -16.38
N GLN A 245 -4.64 3.28 -15.65
CA GLN A 245 -5.24 4.45 -15.01
C GLN A 245 -4.30 5.06 -13.95
N TYR A 246 -3.64 4.22 -13.12
CA TYR A 246 -2.64 4.68 -12.16
C TYR A 246 -1.46 5.36 -12.83
N ILE A 247 -0.88 4.76 -13.89
CA ILE A 247 0.22 5.35 -14.65
C ILE A 247 -0.20 6.70 -15.23
N GLY A 248 -1.42 6.80 -15.78
CA GLY A 248 -1.95 8.04 -16.32
C GLY A 248 -2.00 9.16 -15.28
N ILE A 249 -2.68 8.90 -14.15
CA ILE A 249 -2.91 9.92 -13.12
C ILE A 249 -1.61 10.30 -12.37
N VAL A 250 -0.71 9.35 -12.15
CA VAL A 250 0.57 9.67 -11.50
C VAL A 250 1.45 10.53 -12.41
N ASN A 251 1.50 10.24 -13.71
CA ASN A 251 2.26 11.06 -14.66
C ASN A 251 1.69 12.48 -14.77
N GLU A 252 0.38 12.65 -14.69
CA GLU A 252 -0.26 13.97 -14.65
C GLU A 252 0.08 14.73 -13.36
N LEU A 253 0.01 14.05 -12.20
CA LEU A 253 0.40 14.66 -10.92
C LEU A 253 1.86 15.10 -10.93
N LEU A 254 2.78 14.26 -11.45
CA LEU A 254 4.21 14.56 -11.48
C LEU A 254 4.49 15.81 -12.34
N ALA A 255 3.85 15.93 -13.51
CA ALA A 255 3.95 17.13 -14.34
C ALA A 255 3.42 18.39 -13.62
N THR A 256 2.26 18.28 -12.94
CA THR A 256 1.68 19.40 -12.21
C THR A 256 2.55 19.85 -11.01
N LEU A 257 3.19 18.91 -10.33
CA LEU A 257 4.13 19.23 -9.24
C LEU A 257 5.41 19.92 -9.74
N ASP A 258 5.88 19.52 -10.91
CA ASP A 258 7.01 20.18 -11.56
C ASP A 258 6.69 21.63 -11.95
N GLU A 259 5.55 21.85 -12.61
CA GLU A 259 5.06 23.21 -12.94
C GLU A 259 4.90 24.11 -11.70
N ALA A 260 4.55 23.51 -10.56
CA ALA A 260 4.44 24.21 -9.28
C ALA A 260 5.80 24.41 -8.57
N GLY A 261 6.89 23.82 -9.06
CA GLY A 261 8.20 23.84 -8.39
C GLY A 261 8.28 23.02 -7.10
N GLU A 262 7.32 22.12 -6.89
CA GLU A 262 7.24 21.25 -5.68
C GLU A 262 8.14 20.01 -5.80
N PHE A 263 9.46 20.21 -5.96
CA PHE A 263 10.41 19.13 -6.23
C PHE A 263 10.51 18.08 -5.13
N THR A 264 10.21 18.42 -3.87
CA THR A 264 10.18 17.45 -2.76
C THR A 264 9.01 16.48 -2.93
N GLY A 265 7.81 16.99 -3.23
CA GLY A 265 6.63 16.20 -3.53
C GLY A 265 6.80 15.38 -4.80
N LEU A 266 7.35 16.01 -5.86
CA LEU A 266 7.69 15.37 -7.12
C LEU A 266 8.58 14.13 -6.89
N ARG A 267 9.68 14.28 -6.14
CA ARG A 267 10.57 13.17 -5.81
C ARG A 267 9.86 12.04 -5.07
N GLN A 268 9.03 12.37 -4.08
CA GLN A 268 8.32 11.38 -3.26
C GLN A 268 7.34 10.56 -4.12
N HIS A 269 6.52 11.23 -4.92
CA HIS A 269 5.53 10.55 -5.75
C HIS A 269 6.17 9.79 -6.92
N ALA A 270 7.24 10.33 -7.53
CA ALA A 270 7.98 9.65 -8.58
C ALA A 270 8.68 8.38 -8.06
N ALA A 271 9.32 8.44 -6.89
CA ALA A 271 9.94 7.27 -6.27
C ALA A 271 8.91 6.16 -5.99
N ARG A 272 7.73 6.54 -5.47
CA ARG A 272 6.64 5.57 -5.25
C ARG A 272 6.09 5.00 -6.55
N ALA A 273 6.00 5.81 -7.62
CA ALA A 273 5.56 5.36 -8.92
C ALA A 273 6.55 4.35 -9.54
N VAL A 274 7.85 4.58 -9.43
CA VAL A 274 8.90 3.63 -9.86
C VAL A 274 8.81 2.32 -9.10
N GLU A 275 8.53 2.35 -7.78
CA GLU A 275 8.36 1.14 -6.98
C GLU A 275 7.15 0.31 -7.42
N LEU A 276 6.01 0.95 -7.72
CA LEU A 276 4.74 0.28 -8.05
C LEU A 276 4.60 -0.07 -9.55
N THR A 277 5.26 0.68 -10.41
CA THR A 277 5.23 0.53 -11.87
C THR A 277 6.64 0.75 -12.44
N PRO A 278 7.55 -0.23 -12.25
CA PRO A 278 8.96 -0.07 -12.63
C PRO A 278 9.20 0.19 -14.14
N GLU A 279 8.25 -0.19 -15.00
CA GLU A 279 8.27 0.06 -16.43
C GLU A 279 7.83 1.49 -16.81
N ASN A 280 7.40 2.31 -15.87
CA ASN A 280 6.97 3.68 -16.13
C ASN A 280 8.18 4.61 -16.34
N ILE A 281 8.66 4.71 -17.57
CA ILE A 281 9.83 5.52 -17.95
C ILE A 281 9.67 6.99 -17.51
N ARG A 282 8.44 7.54 -17.57
CA ARG A 282 8.17 8.92 -17.13
C ARG A 282 8.41 9.11 -15.63
N ALA A 283 8.06 8.11 -14.83
CA ALA A 283 8.32 8.18 -13.38
C ALA A 283 9.84 8.18 -13.08
N HIS A 284 10.62 7.38 -13.81
CA HIS A 284 12.10 7.42 -13.70
C HIS A 284 12.66 8.79 -14.12
N TYR A 285 12.17 9.36 -15.22
CA TYR A 285 12.58 10.69 -15.64
C TYR A 285 12.27 11.75 -14.57
N TRP A 286 11.04 11.82 -14.07
CA TRP A 286 10.64 12.78 -13.05
C TRP A 286 11.40 12.61 -11.74
N LEU A 287 11.74 11.38 -11.37
CA LEU A 287 12.57 11.12 -10.21
C LEU A 287 13.98 11.71 -10.36
N LEU A 288 14.60 11.49 -11.52
CA LEU A 288 15.92 12.07 -11.85
C LEU A 288 15.86 13.59 -11.90
N HIS A 289 14.82 14.15 -12.51
CA HIS A 289 14.61 15.60 -12.61
C HIS A 289 14.47 16.23 -11.21
N ALA A 290 13.65 15.67 -10.35
CA ALA A 290 13.52 16.13 -8.97
C ALA A 290 14.83 16.01 -8.17
N MET A 291 15.56 14.90 -8.33
CA MET A 291 16.86 14.72 -7.66
C MET A 291 17.89 15.76 -8.12
N ASN A 292 17.88 16.12 -9.39
CA ASN A 292 18.73 17.17 -9.93
C ASN A 292 18.42 18.53 -9.30
N HIS A 293 17.16 18.94 -9.28
CA HIS A 293 16.73 20.19 -8.65
C HIS A 293 16.99 20.27 -7.15
N LEU A 294 16.96 19.13 -6.47
CA LEU A 294 17.28 19.04 -5.04
C LEU A 294 18.79 18.87 -4.75
N GLY A 295 19.65 18.90 -5.76
CA GLY A 295 21.09 18.77 -5.61
C GLY A 295 21.58 17.40 -5.16
N THR A 296 20.80 16.34 -5.35
CA THR A 296 21.10 14.97 -4.93
C THR A 296 21.63 14.10 -6.08
N LEU A 297 22.65 14.59 -6.79
CA LEU A 297 23.18 13.96 -8.01
C LEU A 297 23.75 12.54 -7.79
N GLU A 298 24.31 12.25 -6.62
CA GLU A 298 24.78 10.90 -6.29
C GLU A 298 23.61 9.88 -6.24
N LEU A 299 22.49 10.28 -5.65
CA LEU A 299 21.28 9.45 -5.65
C LEU A 299 20.73 9.26 -7.06
N ALA A 300 20.82 10.29 -7.89
CA ALA A 300 20.40 10.19 -9.30
C ALA A 300 21.26 9.20 -10.09
N ARG A 301 22.59 9.16 -9.88
CA ARG A 301 23.49 8.16 -10.51
C ARG A 301 23.15 6.74 -10.06
N ASN A 302 22.94 6.54 -8.76
CA ASN A 302 22.55 5.24 -8.21
C ASN A 302 21.20 4.78 -8.81
N HIS A 303 20.26 5.72 -8.98
CA HIS A 303 18.98 5.41 -9.61
C HIS A 303 19.12 5.04 -11.09
N ILE A 304 20.00 5.70 -11.83
CA ILE A 304 20.30 5.34 -13.24
C ILE A 304 20.86 3.93 -13.35
N ALA A 305 21.81 3.56 -12.47
CA ALA A 305 22.34 2.20 -12.42
C ALA A 305 21.23 1.17 -12.16
N HIS A 306 20.35 1.45 -11.20
CA HIS A 306 19.20 0.61 -10.90
C HIS A 306 18.18 0.54 -12.05
N ALA A 307 17.88 1.68 -12.71
CA ALA A 307 16.99 1.72 -13.87
C ALA A 307 17.52 0.88 -15.04
N LYS A 308 18.84 0.83 -15.23
CA LYS A 308 19.50 -0.02 -16.24
C LYS A 308 19.29 -1.52 -16.00
N GLU A 309 19.14 -1.94 -14.74
CA GLU A 309 18.88 -3.35 -14.37
C GLU A 309 17.42 -3.75 -14.56
N ILE A 310 16.49 -2.81 -14.37
CA ILE A 310 15.03 -3.07 -14.37
C ILE A 310 14.42 -2.88 -15.76
N LEU A 311 14.79 -1.80 -16.45
CA LEU A 311 14.22 -1.44 -17.75
C LEU A 311 14.80 -2.30 -18.87
N THR A 312 13.99 -2.60 -19.87
CA THR A 312 14.48 -3.17 -21.12
C THR A 312 15.44 -2.21 -21.79
N SER A 313 16.28 -2.72 -22.71
CA SER A 313 17.24 -1.91 -23.47
C SER A 313 16.59 -0.72 -24.18
N ASP A 314 15.39 -0.90 -24.75
CA ASP A 314 14.66 0.13 -25.47
C ASP A 314 14.06 1.18 -24.52
N GLU A 315 13.53 0.74 -23.37
CA GLU A 315 13.00 1.62 -22.32
C GLU A 315 14.13 2.46 -21.71
N TYR A 316 15.27 1.83 -21.42
CA TYR A 316 16.44 2.56 -20.91
C TYR A 316 16.99 3.56 -21.93
N ALA A 317 17.04 3.21 -23.20
CA ALA A 317 17.41 4.13 -24.27
C ALA A 317 16.44 5.33 -24.38
N SER A 318 15.14 5.07 -24.18
CA SER A 318 14.10 6.11 -24.14
C SER A 318 14.26 7.04 -22.96
N LEU A 319 14.56 6.51 -21.77
CA LEU A 319 14.87 7.30 -20.56
C LEU A 319 16.10 8.19 -20.82
N LYS A 320 17.18 7.61 -21.34
CA LYS A 320 18.41 8.32 -21.66
C LYS A 320 18.17 9.47 -22.64
N LYS A 321 17.34 9.24 -23.67
CA LYS A 321 16.94 10.24 -24.64
C LYS A 321 16.15 11.38 -24.00
N SER A 322 15.20 11.07 -23.12
CA SER A 322 14.40 12.08 -22.40
C SER A 322 15.27 12.98 -21.52
N VAL A 323 16.21 12.39 -20.77
CA VAL A 323 17.16 13.17 -19.95
C VAL A 323 18.12 14.01 -20.82
N ALA A 324 18.57 13.50 -21.99
CA ALA A 324 19.43 14.24 -22.89
C ALA A 324 18.73 15.46 -23.55
N GLN A 325 17.42 15.41 -23.71
CA GLN A 325 16.61 16.49 -24.27
C GLN A 325 16.30 17.60 -23.25
N ASP A 326 16.43 17.32 -21.97
CA ASP A 326 16.21 18.28 -20.89
C ASP A 326 17.50 19.09 -20.64
N SER A 327 17.50 20.36 -21.06
CA SER A 327 18.64 21.26 -20.90
C SER A 327 18.99 21.56 -19.44
N THR A 328 18.08 21.29 -18.50
CA THR A 328 18.32 21.50 -17.05
C THR A 328 19.05 20.34 -16.40
N MET A 329 19.13 19.20 -17.09
CA MET A 329 19.74 17.98 -16.57
C MET A 329 21.22 17.87 -16.97
N PRO A 330 22.13 17.59 -16.02
CA PRO A 330 23.56 17.43 -16.31
C PRO A 330 23.85 16.05 -16.91
N PHE A 331 23.37 15.80 -18.13
CA PHE A 331 23.41 14.49 -18.80
C PHE A 331 24.80 13.84 -18.74
N ALA A 332 25.85 14.58 -19.10
CA ALA A 332 27.23 14.05 -19.11
C ALA A 332 27.70 13.59 -17.75
N VAL A 333 27.21 14.21 -16.65
CA VAL A 333 27.55 13.86 -15.28
C VAL A 333 26.75 12.64 -14.80
N LEU A 334 25.50 12.52 -15.25
CA LEU A 334 24.61 11.43 -14.84
C LEU A 334 24.92 10.12 -15.56
N PHE A 335 25.32 10.19 -16.83
CA PHE A 335 25.57 9.03 -17.68
C PHE A 335 27.08 8.86 -18.04
N SER A 336 27.98 9.53 -17.32
CA SER A 336 29.40 9.22 -17.44
C SER A 336 29.60 7.78 -16.95
N ASP A 337 30.05 6.94 -17.86
CA ASP A 337 30.53 5.60 -17.52
C ASP A 337 31.68 5.76 -16.50
N GLY A 338 31.48 5.25 -15.27
CA GLY A 338 32.49 5.19 -14.23
C GLY A 338 33.51 4.11 -14.49
#